data_abff76f77c7a7c2e38abf67c6d3d1b23
#
_entry.id   abff76f77c7a7c2e38abf67c6d3d1b23
#
_cell.length_a   1.000
_cell.length_b   1.000
_cell.length_c   1.000
_cell.angle_alpha   90.00
_cell.angle_beta   90.00
_cell.angle_gamma   90.00
#
_symmetry.space_group_name_H-M   'P 1'
#
loop_
_entity.id
_entity.type
_entity.pdbx_description
1 polymer ?
#
loop_
_entity_poly.entity_id
_entity_poly.type
_entity_poly.pdbx_seq_one_letter_code
_entity_poly.pdbx_strand_id
1 'polypeptide(L)'
;MKKIKKTLSIVGLGLIGGCYAKTLRDEFDVIYGIDLDEKALSYSESQGIIDKGFVDPKIPLSKSDLIVICLYPNLVEEFIEKNKDNFKSNSVITDAVGVKGDMIDRVIEKLPSNIDFVGAHPMAGREVQGVWNSSKEIFMDANFIITPHPSNHLKNLDLIERLAYKMGFKMVTKITPKKHDEIISFTSQLSHAIAVALVNSDEKNFDTNVFIGDSFRDLTRIAMINEDLWDDLFMGNRKNLIKKIEKFEESLDIIKDALKKEDSKSLKEEFKRSTVRRKEIS
;
A
#
# COMPACT_ATOMS: atom_id res chain seq x y z
N MET A 1 27.59 -10.12 8.86
CA MET A 1 27.62 -8.79 8.20
C MET A 1 27.61 -7.72 9.29
N LYS A 2 28.43 -6.65 9.18
CA LYS A 2 28.42 -5.57 10.18
C LYS A 2 27.07 -4.85 10.10
N LYS A 3 26.39 -4.70 11.25
CA LYS A 3 25.21 -3.85 11.43
C LYS A 3 25.50 -2.47 10.85
N ILE A 4 24.55 -1.93 10.08
CA ILE A 4 24.65 -0.56 9.61
C ILE A 4 24.35 0.32 10.81
N LYS A 5 25.34 1.05 11.33
CA LYS A 5 25.11 2.06 12.39
C LYS A 5 24.26 3.20 11.85
N LYS A 6 22.94 2.96 11.70
CA LYS A 6 21.99 3.91 11.13
C LYS A 6 20.73 3.98 11.95
N THR A 7 20.11 5.14 11.91
CA THR A 7 18.84 5.42 12.56
C THR A 7 17.71 5.40 11.54
N LEU A 8 16.64 4.71 11.87
CA LEU A 8 15.39 4.63 11.11
C LEU A 8 14.29 5.41 11.86
N SER A 9 13.50 6.21 11.15
CA SER A 9 12.22 6.70 11.64
C SER A 9 11.06 6.09 10.84
N ILE A 10 10.04 5.62 11.57
CA ILE A 10 8.76 5.21 10.99
C ILE A 10 7.73 6.30 11.34
N VAL A 11 7.13 6.90 10.32
CA VAL A 11 6.07 7.90 10.45
C VAL A 11 4.74 7.24 10.20
N GLY A 12 3.88 7.18 11.21
CA GLY A 12 2.65 6.40 11.22
C GLY A 12 2.89 4.96 11.73
N LEU A 13 2.57 4.71 13.00
CA LEU A 13 2.66 3.39 13.63
C LEU A 13 1.31 2.64 13.57
N GLY A 14 0.76 2.58 12.36
CA GLY A 14 -0.35 1.69 12.04
C GLY A 14 0.11 0.23 11.78
N LEU A 15 -0.73 -0.53 11.08
CA LEU A 15 -0.40 -1.90 10.68
C LEU A 15 0.91 -1.95 9.88
N ILE A 16 1.02 -1.16 8.81
CA ILE A 16 2.16 -1.19 7.88
C ILE A 16 3.42 -0.63 8.53
N GLY A 17 3.34 0.51 9.24
CA GLY A 17 4.49 1.07 9.96
C GLY A 17 5.03 0.12 11.01
N GLY A 18 4.15 -0.58 11.73
CA GLY A 18 4.53 -1.64 12.67
C GLY A 18 5.24 -2.83 11.99
N CYS A 19 4.79 -3.23 10.79
CA CYS A 19 5.45 -4.27 10.00
C CYS A 19 6.87 -3.84 9.58
N TYR A 20 7.03 -2.60 9.10
CA TYR A 20 8.36 -2.04 8.79
C TYR A 20 9.27 -2.05 10.02
N ALA A 21 8.79 -1.54 11.16
CA ALA A 21 9.59 -1.49 12.38
C ALA A 21 10.04 -2.90 12.83
N LYS A 22 9.11 -3.87 12.85
CA LYS A 22 9.39 -5.26 13.26
C LYS A 22 10.34 -5.99 12.31
N THR A 23 10.17 -5.82 10.99
CA THR A 23 10.99 -6.51 10.00
C THR A 23 12.39 -5.92 9.87
N LEU A 24 12.55 -4.61 10.10
CA LEU A 24 13.82 -3.91 10.01
C LEU A 24 14.55 -3.78 11.35
N ARG A 25 14.02 -4.35 12.45
CA ARG A 25 14.61 -4.24 13.80
C ARG A 25 16.08 -4.64 13.86
N ASP A 26 16.45 -5.66 13.14
CA ASP A 26 17.82 -6.19 13.15
C ASP A 26 18.77 -5.47 12.18
N GLU A 27 18.25 -4.64 11.28
CA GLU A 27 19.03 -3.90 10.27
C GLU A 27 19.46 -2.51 10.76
N PHE A 28 18.82 -1.93 11.79
CA PHE A 28 19.11 -0.60 12.32
C PHE A 28 19.48 -0.66 13.81
N ASP A 29 20.38 0.26 14.23
CA ASP A 29 20.78 0.36 15.64
C ASP A 29 19.68 1.02 16.48
N VAL A 30 19.00 2.00 15.88
CA VAL A 30 17.91 2.77 16.53
C VAL A 30 16.74 2.88 15.57
N ILE A 31 15.54 2.57 16.06
CA ILE A 31 14.27 2.81 15.38
C ILE A 31 13.42 3.78 16.22
N TYR A 32 13.11 4.91 15.64
CA TYR A 32 12.15 5.87 16.18
C TYR A 32 10.77 5.65 15.56
N GLY A 33 9.73 5.76 16.39
CA GLY A 33 8.35 5.85 15.94
C GLY A 33 7.84 7.28 16.03
N ILE A 34 7.11 7.73 15.04
CA ILE A 34 6.45 9.05 15.02
C ILE A 34 4.97 8.79 14.77
N ASP A 35 4.12 9.13 15.74
CA ASP A 35 2.67 9.00 15.64
C ASP A 35 1.97 10.01 16.56
N LEU A 36 0.73 10.35 16.23
CA LEU A 36 -0.13 11.18 17.09
C LEU A 36 -0.80 10.34 18.20
N ASP A 37 -0.94 9.03 17.99
CA ASP A 37 -1.50 8.10 18.98
C ASP A 37 -0.43 7.67 19.99
N GLU A 38 -0.44 8.32 21.15
CA GLU A 38 0.46 7.99 22.26
C GLU A 38 0.31 6.54 22.75
N LYS A 39 -0.86 5.89 22.54
CA LYS A 39 -1.05 4.48 22.88
C LYS A 39 -0.26 3.58 21.94
N ALA A 40 -0.27 3.89 20.62
CA ALA A 40 0.53 3.18 19.65
C ALA A 40 2.03 3.34 19.93
N LEU A 41 2.48 4.54 20.31
CA LEU A 41 3.86 4.81 20.71
C LEU A 41 4.26 3.98 21.94
N SER A 42 3.50 4.11 23.04
CA SER A 42 3.77 3.41 24.30
C SER A 42 3.76 1.88 24.15
N TYR A 43 2.80 1.36 23.39
CA TYR A 43 2.75 -0.06 23.05
C TYR A 43 4.01 -0.50 22.30
N SER A 44 4.39 0.25 21.27
CA SER A 44 5.53 -0.09 20.41
C SER A 44 6.87 -0.06 21.16
N GLU A 45 7.04 0.88 22.10
CA GLU A 45 8.19 0.92 23.02
C GLU A 45 8.19 -0.30 23.97
N SER A 46 7.05 -0.58 24.62
CA SER A 46 6.93 -1.68 25.59
C SER A 46 7.19 -3.04 24.98
N GLN A 47 6.87 -3.21 23.68
CA GLN A 47 7.10 -4.45 22.93
C GLN A 47 8.48 -4.49 22.24
N GLY A 48 9.32 -3.46 22.40
CA GLY A 48 10.63 -3.39 21.73
C GLY A 48 10.54 -3.27 20.20
N ILE A 49 9.39 -2.87 19.67
CA ILE A 49 9.18 -2.64 18.23
C ILE A 49 9.98 -1.42 17.78
N ILE A 50 9.98 -0.37 18.61
CA ILE A 50 10.77 0.84 18.44
C ILE A 50 11.60 1.09 19.71
N ASP A 51 12.67 1.87 19.59
CA ASP A 51 13.49 2.26 20.73
C ASP A 51 12.88 3.48 21.47
N LYS A 52 12.25 4.39 20.70
CA LYS A 52 11.60 5.58 21.28
C LYS A 52 10.50 6.13 20.35
N GLY A 53 9.38 6.49 20.96
CA GLY A 53 8.25 7.16 20.32
C GLY A 53 8.30 8.68 20.45
N PHE A 54 7.72 9.37 19.48
CA PHE A 54 7.64 10.82 19.43
C PHE A 54 6.32 11.27 18.81
N VAL A 55 5.65 12.22 19.46
CA VAL A 55 4.54 12.95 18.84
C VAL A 55 5.08 14.09 17.97
N ASP A 56 6.10 14.82 18.46
CA ASP A 56 6.81 15.84 17.66
C ASP A 56 7.90 15.19 16.81
N PRO A 57 7.81 15.29 15.47
CA PRO A 57 8.74 14.63 14.55
C PRO A 57 10.13 15.28 14.48
N LYS A 58 10.32 16.46 15.01
CA LYS A 58 11.53 17.29 14.83
C LYS A 58 12.82 16.57 15.23
N ILE A 59 12.84 15.98 16.41
CA ILE A 59 14.05 15.29 16.93
C ILE A 59 14.35 14.01 16.14
N PRO A 60 13.40 13.06 15.95
CA PRO A 60 13.71 11.84 15.22
C PRO A 60 14.08 12.10 13.76
N LEU A 61 13.41 13.03 13.07
CA LEU A 61 13.75 13.34 11.67
C LEU A 61 15.17 13.89 11.53
N SER A 62 15.62 14.74 12.46
CA SER A 62 16.98 15.33 12.41
C SER A 62 18.09 14.30 12.67
N LYS A 63 17.79 13.12 13.15
CA LYS A 63 18.75 12.05 13.47
C LYS A 63 18.70 10.87 12.49
N SER A 64 17.62 10.72 11.72
CA SER A 64 17.39 9.52 10.93
C SER A 64 18.07 9.54 9.57
N ASP A 65 18.72 8.44 9.25
CA ASP A 65 19.34 8.19 7.95
C ASP A 65 18.31 7.69 6.92
N LEU A 66 17.29 6.97 7.39
CA LEU A 66 16.15 6.52 6.61
C LEU A 66 14.85 6.91 7.33
N ILE A 67 13.91 7.41 6.58
CA ILE A 67 12.55 7.72 7.04
C ILE A 67 11.55 6.94 6.18
N VAL A 68 10.66 6.15 6.80
CA VAL A 68 9.57 5.45 6.12
C VAL A 68 8.26 6.13 6.50
N ILE A 69 7.55 6.66 5.51
CA ILE A 69 6.27 7.34 5.72
C ILE A 69 5.13 6.35 5.45
N CYS A 70 4.39 5.99 6.49
CA CYS A 70 3.26 5.08 6.48
C CYS A 70 1.95 5.82 6.84
N LEU A 71 1.76 6.99 6.27
CA LEU A 71 0.56 7.82 6.41
C LEU A 71 -0.43 7.57 5.27
N TYR A 72 -1.64 8.10 5.41
CA TYR A 72 -2.61 8.13 4.31
C TYR A 72 -2.12 9.02 3.17
N PRO A 73 -2.52 8.75 1.92
CA PRO A 73 -1.99 9.44 0.74
C PRO A 73 -2.02 10.97 0.82
N ASN A 74 -3.14 11.53 1.29
CA ASN A 74 -3.35 12.98 1.43
C ASN A 74 -2.45 13.64 2.48
N LEU A 75 -1.94 12.87 3.45
CA LEU A 75 -1.13 13.39 4.56
C LEU A 75 0.37 13.41 4.26
N VAL A 76 0.84 12.64 3.25
CA VAL A 76 2.27 12.52 2.96
C VAL A 76 2.88 13.85 2.53
N GLU A 77 2.26 14.53 1.57
CA GLU A 77 2.74 15.79 1.04
C GLU A 77 2.73 16.90 2.11
N GLU A 78 1.66 16.96 2.91
CA GLU A 78 1.54 17.91 4.02
C GLU A 78 2.59 17.66 5.10
N PHE A 79 2.81 16.40 5.47
CA PHE A 79 3.84 16.03 6.44
C PHE A 79 5.24 16.45 5.99
N ILE A 80 5.57 16.21 4.73
CA ILE A 80 6.87 16.59 4.15
C ILE A 80 7.01 18.11 4.12
N GLU A 81 6.00 18.86 3.66
CA GLU A 81 6.04 20.32 3.62
C GLU A 81 6.26 20.93 5.02
N LYS A 82 5.55 20.44 6.03
CA LYS A 82 5.68 20.92 7.41
C LYS A 82 7.04 20.61 8.03
N ASN A 83 7.71 19.56 7.55
CA ASN A 83 8.93 19.06 8.19
C ASN A 83 10.19 19.14 7.32
N LYS A 84 10.14 19.79 6.16
CA LYS A 84 11.24 19.84 5.20
C LYS A 84 12.58 20.31 5.78
N ASP A 85 12.54 21.21 6.74
CA ASP A 85 13.72 21.75 7.40
C ASP A 85 14.22 20.90 8.59
N ASN A 86 13.48 19.87 8.97
CA ASN A 86 13.81 18.97 10.07
C ASN A 86 14.55 17.71 9.63
N PHE A 87 14.55 17.38 8.35
CA PHE A 87 15.22 16.16 7.86
C PHE A 87 16.73 16.27 7.96
N LYS A 88 17.35 15.18 8.40
CA LYS A 88 18.81 15.06 8.41
C LYS A 88 19.36 15.19 6.99
N SER A 89 20.41 15.99 6.82
CA SER A 89 21.11 16.13 5.54
C SER A 89 21.56 14.78 4.98
N ASN A 90 21.30 14.54 3.69
CA ASN A 90 21.55 13.28 2.98
C ASN A 90 20.76 12.07 3.49
N SER A 91 19.66 12.29 4.20
CA SER A 91 18.72 11.21 4.54
C SER A 91 17.97 10.71 3.29
N VAL A 92 17.46 9.50 3.40
CA VAL A 92 16.58 8.90 2.39
C VAL A 92 15.17 8.83 2.97
N ILE A 93 14.20 9.26 2.20
CA ILE A 93 12.78 9.13 2.54
C ILE A 93 12.17 8.11 1.59
N THR A 94 11.33 7.22 2.10
CA THR A 94 10.47 6.34 1.32
C THR A 94 9.08 6.32 1.92
N ASP A 95 8.10 5.88 1.15
CA ASP A 95 6.71 5.77 1.58
C ASP A 95 6.17 4.35 1.41
N ALA A 96 4.94 4.12 1.89
CA ALA A 96 4.22 2.87 1.74
C ALA A 96 2.85 3.07 1.06
N VAL A 97 2.65 4.19 0.39
CA VAL A 97 1.34 4.61 -0.14
C VAL A 97 0.92 3.79 -1.35
N GLY A 98 -0.36 3.43 -1.41
CA GLY A 98 -0.95 2.61 -2.47
C GLY A 98 -1.23 3.34 -3.79
N VAL A 99 -1.02 4.65 -3.87
CA VAL A 99 -1.10 5.46 -5.10
C VAL A 99 0.13 6.36 -5.19
N LYS A 100 0.56 6.65 -6.40
CA LYS A 100 1.77 7.44 -6.64
C LYS A 100 1.46 8.73 -7.40
N GLY A 101 0.69 8.66 -8.50
CA GLY A 101 0.26 9.79 -9.30
C GLY A 101 1.32 10.85 -9.47
N ASP A 102 0.90 12.12 -9.37
CA ASP A 102 1.79 13.27 -9.38
C ASP A 102 2.34 13.60 -7.97
N MET A 103 2.05 12.77 -6.94
CA MET A 103 2.50 12.99 -5.56
C MET A 103 4.02 12.98 -5.45
N ILE A 104 4.68 12.07 -6.15
CA ILE A 104 6.15 11.95 -6.11
C ILE A 104 6.80 13.25 -6.60
N ASP A 105 6.35 13.79 -7.73
CA ASP A 105 6.89 15.02 -8.31
C ASP A 105 6.69 16.20 -7.33
N ARG A 106 5.46 16.37 -6.79
CA ARG A 106 5.17 17.43 -5.82
C ARG A 106 5.96 17.31 -4.51
N VAL A 107 6.22 16.10 -4.05
CA VAL A 107 7.04 15.84 -2.86
C VAL A 107 8.51 16.21 -3.12
N ILE A 108 9.06 15.80 -4.26
CA ILE A 108 10.45 16.07 -4.62
C ILE A 108 10.68 17.58 -4.80
N GLU A 109 9.76 18.31 -5.39
CA GLU A 109 9.82 19.76 -5.53
C GLU A 109 9.91 20.51 -4.18
N LYS A 110 9.35 19.94 -3.13
CA LYS A 110 9.33 20.53 -1.78
C LYS A 110 10.55 20.19 -0.93
N LEU A 111 11.24 19.10 -1.27
CA LEU A 111 12.38 18.63 -0.50
C LEU A 111 13.66 19.38 -0.84
N PRO A 112 14.55 19.60 0.15
CA PRO A 112 15.92 20.03 -0.11
C PRO A 112 16.65 19.07 -1.07
N SER A 113 17.46 19.60 -1.97
CA SER A 113 18.15 18.83 -3.03
C SER A 113 19.11 17.74 -2.52
N ASN A 114 19.49 17.78 -1.27
CA ASN A 114 20.33 16.79 -0.60
C ASN A 114 19.54 15.67 0.09
N ILE A 115 18.23 15.63 -0.06
CA ILE A 115 17.34 14.57 0.46
C ILE A 115 16.75 13.83 -0.72
N ASP A 116 16.79 12.51 -0.67
CA ASP A 116 16.29 11.65 -1.74
C ASP A 116 14.96 11.00 -1.33
N PHE A 117 13.91 11.16 -2.13
CA PHE A 117 12.63 10.52 -1.94
C PHE A 117 12.46 9.37 -2.92
N VAL A 118 12.44 8.14 -2.44
CA VAL A 118 12.22 6.93 -3.23
C VAL A 118 10.81 6.42 -3.00
N GLY A 119 9.93 6.59 -3.97
CA GLY A 119 8.55 6.10 -3.89
C GLY A 119 8.51 4.56 -3.83
N ALA A 120 7.73 4.01 -2.91
CA ALA A 120 7.59 2.57 -2.72
C ALA A 120 6.17 2.17 -2.32
N HIS A 121 5.80 0.92 -2.62
CA HIS A 121 4.50 0.35 -2.25
C HIS A 121 4.65 -1.13 -1.90
N PRO A 122 4.56 -1.52 -0.63
CA PRO A 122 4.45 -2.91 -0.22
C PRO A 122 3.06 -3.43 -0.62
N MET A 123 3.00 -4.41 -1.52
CA MET A 123 1.75 -5.05 -1.95
C MET A 123 1.26 -6.03 -0.87
N ALA A 124 1.06 -5.53 0.33
CA ALA A 124 0.74 -6.29 1.52
C ALA A 124 -0.15 -5.46 2.46
N GLY A 125 -1.08 -6.14 3.12
CA GLY A 125 -2.01 -5.54 4.08
C GLY A 125 -3.01 -6.57 4.58
N ARG A 126 -3.80 -6.16 5.54
CA ARG A 126 -4.95 -6.93 6.07
C ARG A 126 -6.06 -5.96 6.45
N GLU A 127 -7.27 -6.46 6.54
CA GLU A 127 -8.47 -5.69 6.89
C GLU A 127 -8.55 -5.43 8.43
N VAL A 128 -7.39 -5.08 9.03
CA VAL A 128 -7.24 -4.74 10.45
C VAL A 128 -6.34 -3.52 10.60
N GLN A 129 -6.48 -2.80 11.70
CA GLN A 129 -5.76 -1.56 11.97
C GLN A 129 -4.89 -1.67 13.23
N GLY A 130 -3.94 -0.75 13.35
CA GLY A 130 -3.11 -0.55 14.53
C GLY A 130 -1.86 -1.43 14.55
N VAL A 131 -0.85 -0.91 15.25
CA VAL A 131 0.48 -1.55 15.39
C VAL A 131 0.42 -2.90 16.11
N TRP A 132 -0.57 -3.12 16.98
CA TRP A 132 -0.78 -4.38 17.71
C TRP A 132 -1.16 -5.54 16.79
N ASN A 133 -1.71 -5.27 15.60
CA ASN A 133 -2.01 -6.27 14.57
C ASN A 133 -0.85 -6.46 13.58
N SER A 134 0.23 -5.69 13.68
CA SER A 134 1.38 -5.81 12.79
C SER A 134 2.16 -7.08 13.06
N SER A 135 2.68 -7.70 12.02
CA SER A 135 3.56 -8.86 12.11
C SER A 135 4.52 -8.93 10.93
N LYS A 136 5.63 -9.70 11.08
CA LYS A 136 6.60 -9.89 10.00
C LYS A 136 6.01 -10.70 8.84
N GLU A 137 5.08 -11.59 9.13
CA GLU A 137 4.43 -12.50 8.19
C GLU A 137 3.57 -11.76 7.15
N ILE A 138 3.13 -10.53 7.44
CA ILE A 138 2.34 -9.72 6.49
C ILE A 138 3.14 -9.40 5.23
N PHE A 139 4.46 -9.23 5.35
CA PHE A 139 5.33 -8.92 4.22
C PHE A 139 5.92 -10.17 3.55
N MET A 140 5.87 -11.33 4.23
CA MET A 140 6.43 -12.57 3.69
C MET A 140 5.75 -12.97 2.39
N ASP A 141 6.55 -13.25 1.38
CA ASP A 141 6.14 -13.68 0.04
C ASP A 141 5.26 -12.68 -0.75
N ALA A 142 5.02 -11.48 -0.21
CA ALA A 142 4.35 -10.41 -0.94
C ALA A 142 5.28 -9.77 -1.99
N ASN A 143 4.72 -8.98 -2.89
CA ASN A 143 5.47 -8.19 -3.85
C ASN A 143 5.73 -6.78 -3.29
N PHE A 144 6.82 -6.16 -3.76
CA PHE A 144 7.19 -4.79 -3.43
C PHE A 144 7.42 -3.99 -4.70
N ILE A 145 6.84 -2.81 -4.79
CA ILE A 145 7.01 -1.95 -5.95
C ILE A 145 7.83 -0.74 -5.55
N ILE A 146 8.85 -0.43 -6.33
CA ILE A 146 9.58 0.84 -6.27
C ILE A 146 9.18 1.65 -7.49
N THR A 147 8.91 2.93 -7.29
CA THR A 147 8.59 3.89 -8.36
C THR A 147 9.72 4.91 -8.48
N PRO A 148 10.79 4.60 -9.25
CA PRO A 148 11.93 5.49 -9.38
C PRO A 148 11.55 6.81 -10.05
N HIS A 149 12.13 7.91 -9.53
CA HIS A 149 12.13 9.21 -10.18
C HIS A 149 13.52 9.49 -10.79
N PRO A 150 13.63 10.25 -11.90
CA PRO A 150 14.92 10.56 -12.53
C PRO A 150 15.96 11.21 -11.62
N SER A 151 15.55 11.91 -10.57
CA SER A 151 16.45 12.52 -9.57
C SER A 151 17.00 11.54 -8.53
N ASN A 152 16.47 10.31 -8.44
CA ASN A 152 16.92 9.37 -7.43
C ASN A 152 18.37 8.93 -7.64
N HIS A 153 19.12 8.88 -6.57
CA HIS A 153 20.45 8.27 -6.58
C HIS A 153 20.34 6.74 -6.65
N LEU A 154 21.06 6.10 -7.56
CA LEU A 154 21.05 4.64 -7.72
C LEU A 154 21.32 3.89 -6.41
N LYS A 155 22.28 4.37 -5.60
CA LYS A 155 22.61 3.79 -4.27
C LYS A 155 21.41 3.73 -3.33
N ASN A 156 20.48 4.67 -3.43
CA ASN A 156 19.29 4.75 -2.58
C ASN A 156 18.16 3.86 -3.11
N LEU A 157 18.01 3.75 -4.42
CA LEU A 157 17.16 2.74 -5.04
C LEU A 157 17.60 1.32 -4.64
N ASP A 158 18.91 1.03 -4.70
CA ASP A 158 19.47 -0.25 -4.29
C ASP A 158 19.33 -0.49 -2.77
N LEU A 159 19.38 0.57 -1.96
CA LEU A 159 19.12 0.47 -0.52
C LEU A 159 17.69 0.00 -0.27
N ILE A 160 16.70 0.66 -0.85
CA ILE A 160 15.28 0.32 -0.65
C ILE A 160 14.99 -1.09 -1.18
N GLU A 161 15.48 -1.45 -2.36
CA GLU A 161 15.34 -2.80 -2.92
C GLU A 161 15.91 -3.88 -1.99
N ARG A 162 17.15 -3.68 -1.50
CA ARG A 162 17.77 -4.61 -0.55
C ARG A 162 16.98 -4.74 0.75
N LEU A 163 16.45 -3.62 1.29
CA LEU A 163 15.64 -3.65 2.49
C LEU A 163 14.32 -4.39 2.24
N ALA A 164 13.70 -4.25 1.07
CA ALA A 164 12.49 -5.00 0.72
C ALA A 164 12.74 -6.52 0.77
N TYR A 165 13.83 -7.00 0.16
CA TYR A 165 14.18 -8.43 0.29
C TYR A 165 14.47 -8.86 1.73
N LYS A 166 15.09 -7.99 2.54
CA LYS A 166 15.34 -8.24 3.97
C LYS A 166 14.04 -8.32 4.78
N MET A 167 13.03 -7.57 4.40
CA MET A 167 11.70 -7.62 5.00
C MET A 167 10.89 -8.87 4.63
N GLY A 168 11.38 -9.70 3.68
CA GLY A 168 10.74 -10.95 3.28
C GLY A 168 9.91 -10.87 2.01
N PHE A 169 9.94 -9.75 1.29
CA PHE A 169 9.25 -9.64 0.02
C PHE A 169 9.87 -10.59 -1.01
N LYS A 170 9.00 -11.31 -1.74
CA LYS A 170 9.41 -12.30 -2.76
C LYS A 170 9.98 -11.66 -4.02
N MET A 171 9.40 -10.53 -4.43
CA MET A 171 9.74 -9.85 -5.67
C MET A 171 9.73 -8.34 -5.48
N VAL A 172 10.75 -7.68 -6.02
CA VAL A 172 10.81 -6.21 -6.09
C VAL A 172 10.74 -5.80 -7.57
N THR A 173 9.76 -4.98 -7.91
CA THR A 173 9.54 -4.50 -9.28
C THR A 173 9.75 -2.99 -9.33
N LYS A 174 10.52 -2.50 -10.31
CA LYS A 174 10.72 -1.07 -10.56
C LYS A 174 9.88 -0.64 -11.75
N ILE A 175 8.93 0.26 -11.55
CA ILE A 175 8.05 0.79 -12.62
C ILE A 175 7.80 2.29 -12.39
N THR A 176 7.40 2.99 -13.45
CA THR A 176 7.07 4.41 -13.32
C THR A 176 5.83 4.63 -12.46
N PRO A 177 5.69 5.79 -11.76
CA PRO A 177 4.50 6.12 -10.97
C PRO A 177 3.19 5.98 -11.78
N LYS A 178 3.18 6.46 -13.00
CA LYS A 178 2.03 6.36 -13.91
C LYS A 178 1.65 4.90 -14.21
N LYS A 179 2.65 4.04 -14.48
CA LYS A 179 2.40 2.61 -14.75
C LYS A 179 1.96 1.87 -13.51
N HIS A 180 2.51 2.23 -12.35
CA HIS A 180 2.06 1.74 -11.04
C HIS A 180 0.55 1.96 -10.88
N ASP A 181 0.09 3.21 -10.98
CA ASP A 181 -1.32 3.55 -10.75
C ASP A 181 -2.27 2.91 -11.77
N GLU A 182 -1.83 2.79 -13.03
CA GLU A 182 -2.59 2.05 -14.05
C GLU A 182 -2.77 0.57 -13.66
N ILE A 183 -1.73 -0.08 -13.14
CA ILE A 183 -1.80 -1.49 -12.73
C ILE A 183 -2.62 -1.64 -11.46
N ILE A 184 -2.37 -0.80 -10.44
CA ILE A 184 -3.07 -0.84 -9.16
C ILE A 184 -4.57 -0.58 -9.31
N SER A 185 -4.97 0.28 -10.25
CA SER A 185 -6.40 0.50 -10.54
C SER A 185 -7.14 -0.79 -10.93
N PHE A 186 -6.44 -1.75 -11.56
CA PHE A 186 -7.02 -3.03 -11.95
C PHE A 186 -6.83 -4.11 -10.87
N THR A 187 -5.59 -4.29 -10.40
CA THR A 187 -5.24 -5.43 -9.55
C THR A 187 -5.64 -5.27 -8.08
N SER A 188 -5.96 -4.05 -7.65
CA SER A 188 -6.36 -3.74 -6.28
C SER A 188 -7.69 -2.96 -6.25
N GLN A 189 -7.71 -1.73 -6.76
CA GLN A 189 -8.83 -0.81 -6.54
C GLN A 189 -10.14 -1.31 -7.18
N LEU A 190 -10.11 -1.82 -8.40
CA LEU A 190 -11.29 -2.41 -9.03
C LEU A 190 -11.82 -3.59 -8.22
N SER A 191 -10.96 -4.45 -7.71
CA SER A 191 -11.39 -5.60 -6.89
C SER A 191 -12.15 -5.16 -5.63
N HIS A 192 -11.67 -4.11 -4.96
CA HIS A 192 -12.38 -3.54 -3.80
C HIS A 192 -13.69 -2.85 -4.19
N ALA A 193 -13.71 -2.11 -5.31
CA ALA A 193 -14.95 -1.51 -5.80
C ALA A 193 -16.01 -2.56 -6.11
N ILE A 194 -15.62 -3.68 -6.74
CA ILE A 194 -16.52 -4.81 -7.03
C ILE A 194 -17.03 -5.45 -5.73
N ALA A 195 -16.16 -5.70 -4.77
CA ALA A 195 -16.55 -6.31 -3.50
C ALA A 195 -17.56 -5.44 -2.73
N VAL A 196 -17.31 -4.12 -2.67
CA VAL A 196 -18.23 -3.16 -2.04
C VAL A 196 -19.55 -3.09 -2.79
N ALA A 197 -19.52 -2.99 -4.12
CA ALA A 197 -20.73 -2.95 -4.95
C ALA A 197 -21.55 -4.24 -4.81
N LEU A 198 -20.88 -5.41 -4.78
CA LEU A 198 -21.55 -6.71 -4.60
C LEU A 198 -22.27 -6.79 -3.27
N VAL A 199 -21.63 -6.40 -2.17
CA VAL A 199 -22.28 -6.39 -0.84
C VAL A 199 -23.42 -5.39 -0.79
N ASN A 200 -23.25 -4.19 -1.36
CA ASN A 200 -24.28 -3.15 -1.36
C ASN A 200 -25.47 -3.48 -2.30
N SER A 201 -25.32 -4.45 -3.22
CA SER A 201 -26.42 -4.92 -4.06
C SER A 201 -27.34 -5.93 -3.39
N ASP A 202 -27.08 -6.31 -2.14
CA ASP A 202 -27.95 -7.17 -1.37
C ASP A 202 -29.28 -6.46 -1.09
N GLU A 203 -30.39 -6.99 -1.64
CA GLU A 203 -31.74 -6.42 -1.51
C GLU A 203 -32.33 -6.59 -0.10
N LYS A 204 -31.68 -7.37 0.79
CA LYS A 204 -32.14 -7.66 2.17
C LYS A 204 -33.52 -8.30 2.27
N ASN A 205 -33.98 -8.95 1.20
CA ASN A 205 -35.31 -9.59 1.14
C ASN A 205 -35.32 -10.96 1.83
N PHE A 206 -34.15 -11.49 2.19
CA PHE A 206 -33.93 -12.75 2.89
C PHE A 206 -32.69 -12.67 3.76
N ASP A 207 -32.51 -13.64 4.63
CA ASP A 207 -31.35 -13.71 5.50
C ASP A 207 -30.13 -14.25 4.73
N THR A 208 -29.45 -13.34 4.04
CA THR A 208 -28.30 -13.64 3.16
C THR A 208 -27.25 -14.49 3.86
N ASN A 209 -27.01 -14.27 5.16
CA ASN A 209 -25.96 -14.95 5.91
C ASN A 209 -26.15 -16.48 5.97
N VAL A 210 -27.39 -16.97 5.89
CA VAL A 210 -27.73 -18.40 5.91
C VAL A 210 -27.32 -19.11 4.60
N PHE A 211 -27.20 -18.34 3.52
CA PHE A 211 -26.95 -18.87 2.17
C PHE A 211 -25.54 -18.60 1.62
N ILE A 212 -24.68 -17.90 2.38
CA ILE A 212 -23.32 -17.58 1.91
C ILE A 212 -22.45 -18.84 1.85
N GLY A 213 -21.95 -19.15 0.65
CA GLY A 213 -20.89 -20.13 0.41
C GLY A 213 -19.49 -19.47 0.33
N ASP A 214 -18.47 -20.30 0.08
CA ASP A 214 -17.07 -19.83 0.03
C ASP A 214 -16.84 -18.80 -1.09
N SER A 215 -17.46 -18.99 -2.27
CA SER A 215 -17.34 -18.04 -3.38
C SER A 215 -17.76 -16.61 -3.00
N PHE A 216 -18.86 -16.46 -2.26
CA PHE A 216 -19.31 -15.15 -1.80
C PHE A 216 -18.34 -14.58 -0.74
N ARG A 217 -17.93 -15.41 0.23
CA ARG A 217 -16.96 -14.99 1.26
C ARG A 217 -15.64 -14.51 0.65
N ASP A 218 -15.11 -15.27 -0.31
CA ASP A 218 -13.84 -14.93 -0.96
C ASP A 218 -13.93 -13.60 -1.72
N LEU A 219 -15.02 -13.38 -2.49
CA LEU A 219 -15.22 -12.16 -3.26
C LEU A 219 -15.50 -10.94 -2.39
N THR A 220 -16.15 -11.12 -1.22
CA THR A 220 -16.59 -10.01 -0.37
C THR A 220 -15.70 -9.77 0.85
N ARG A 221 -14.69 -10.62 1.10
CA ARG A 221 -13.77 -10.49 2.23
C ARG A 221 -13.17 -9.08 2.34
N ILE A 222 -12.81 -8.50 1.20
CA ILE A 222 -12.21 -7.17 1.10
C ILE A 222 -13.22 -6.03 1.06
N ALA A 223 -14.51 -6.28 1.26
CA ALA A 223 -15.54 -5.24 1.33
C ALA A 223 -15.56 -4.51 2.69
N MET A 224 -14.99 -5.10 3.74
CA MET A 224 -14.80 -4.41 5.03
C MET A 224 -13.56 -3.50 4.92
N ILE A 225 -13.76 -2.30 4.42
CA ILE A 225 -12.69 -1.35 4.15
C ILE A 225 -12.66 -0.22 5.18
N ASN A 226 -11.48 0.40 5.33
CA ASN A 226 -11.35 1.67 6.02
C ASN A 226 -11.77 2.78 5.04
N GLU A 227 -12.89 3.45 5.33
CA GLU A 227 -13.51 4.42 4.43
C GLU A 227 -12.58 5.59 4.09
N ASP A 228 -11.87 6.15 5.07
CA ASP A 228 -10.98 7.29 4.86
C ASP A 228 -9.79 6.93 3.97
N LEU A 229 -9.15 5.79 4.24
CA LEU A 229 -8.03 5.30 3.44
C LEU A 229 -8.46 5.02 2.00
N TRP A 230 -9.60 4.35 1.81
CA TRP A 230 -10.04 3.94 0.48
C TRP A 230 -10.64 5.08 -0.33
N ASP A 231 -11.24 6.09 0.32
CA ASP A 231 -11.58 7.36 -0.35
C ASP A 231 -10.34 8.00 -0.95
N ASP A 232 -9.28 8.19 -0.16
CA ASP A 232 -8.01 8.75 -0.63
C ASP A 232 -7.40 7.94 -1.79
N LEU A 233 -7.39 6.60 -1.69
CA LEU A 233 -6.85 5.73 -2.72
C LEU A 233 -7.67 5.79 -4.02
N PHE A 234 -9.00 5.82 -3.93
CA PHE A 234 -9.88 5.90 -5.10
C PHE A 234 -9.82 7.28 -5.75
N MET A 235 -9.93 8.33 -4.95
CA MET A 235 -9.87 9.71 -5.44
C MET A 235 -8.50 10.06 -6.01
N GLY A 236 -7.42 9.59 -5.39
CA GLY A 236 -6.05 9.78 -5.88
C GLY A 236 -5.78 9.12 -7.23
N ASN A 237 -6.52 8.06 -7.57
CA ASN A 237 -6.37 7.32 -8.84
C ASN A 237 -7.65 7.27 -9.68
N ARG A 238 -8.61 8.17 -9.43
CA ARG A 238 -9.97 8.12 -9.98
C ARG A 238 -10.04 7.95 -11.50
N LYS A 239 -9.15 8.61 -12.25
CA LYS A 239 -9.15 8.56 -13.72
C LYS A 239 -8.86 7.15 -14.26
N ASN A 240 -7.92 6.45 -13.64
CA ASN A 240 -7.60 5.09 -14.02
C ASN A 240 -8.67 4.12 -13.52
N LEU A 241 -9.16 4.30 -12.29
CA LEU A 241 -10.18 3.44 -11.70
C LEU A 241 -11.49 3.50 -12.50
N ILE A 242 -11.98 4.69 -12.88
CA ILE A 242 -13.19 4.84 -13.72
C ILE A 242 -13.06 4.02 -15.01
N LYS A 243 -11.93 4.14 -15.73
CA LYS A 243 -11.71 3.36 -16.95
C LYS A 243 -11.74 1.83 -16.71
N LYS A 244 -11.27 1.37 -15.54
CA LYS A 244 -11.32 -0.05 -15.21
C LYS A 244 -12.72 -0.52 -14.83
N ILE A 245 -13.50 0.34 -14.15
CA ILE A 245 -14.91 0.08 -13.86
C ILE A 245 -15.70 -0.02 -15.16
N GLU A 246 -15.59 0.97 -16.06
CA GLU A 246 -16.26 0.95 -17.36
C GLU A 246 -15.93 -0.34 -18.16
N LYS A 247 -14.65 -0.74 -18.17
CA LYS A 247 -14.23 -1.97 -18.85
C LYS A 247 -14.77 -3.25 -18.17
N PHE A 248 -14.93 -3.23 -16.86
CA PHE A 248 -15.56 -4.32 -16.13
C PHE A 248 -17.06 -4.39 -16.41
N GLU A 249 -17.75 -3.25 -16.46
CA GLU A 249 -19.18 -3.16 -16.84
C GLU A 249 -19.42 -3.72 -18.24
N GLU A 250 -18.59 -3.36 -19.24
CA GLU A 250 -18.66 -3.95 -20.59
C GLU A 250 -18.52 -5.49 -20.54
N SER A 251 -17.63 -6.01 -19.71
CA SER A 251 -17.44 -7.46 -19.59
C SER A 251 -18.62 -8.14 -18.89
N LEU A 252 -19.25 -7.47 -17.94
CA LEU A 252 -20.45 -7.95 -17.26
C LEU A 252 -21.68 -7.90 -18.20
N ASP A 253 -21.78 -6.86 -19.04
CA ASP A 253 -22.82 -6.72 -20.04
C ASP A 253 -22.79 -7.86 -21.09
N ILE A 254 -21.60 -8.33 -21.50
CA ILE A 254 -21.49 -9.49 -22.39
C ILE A 254 -22.14 -10.73 -21.79
N ILE A 255 -21.91 -11.01 -20.51
CA ILE A 255 -22.52 -12.13 -19.78
C ILE A 255 -24.04 -11.93 -19.69
N LYS A 256 -24.48 -10.74 -19.29
CA LYS A 256 -25.89 -10.37 -19.16
C LYS A 256 -26.63 -10.51 -20.48
N ASP A 257 -26.05 -10.07 -21.59
CA ASP A 257 -26.66 -10.14 -22.91
C ASP A 257 -26.74 -11.58 -23.43
N ALA A 258 -25.73 -12.41 -23.17
CA ALA A 258 -25.77 -13.83 -23.49
C ALA A 258 -26.92 -14.53 -22.75
N LEU A 259 -27.11 -14.19 -21.47
CA LEU A 259 -28.23 -14.71 -20.66
C LEU A 259 -29.59 -14.26 -21.18
N LYS A 260 -29.76 -12.96 -21.51
CA LYS A 260 -31.00 -12.42 -22.08
C LYS A 260 -31.41 -13.07 -23.42
N LYS A 261 -30.38 -13.44 -24.22
CA LYS A 261 -30.58 -14.07 -25.55
C LYS A 261 -30.60 -15.59 -25.47
N GLU A 262 -30.48 -16.18 -24.30
CA GLU A 262 -30.33 -17.63 -24.08
C GLU A 262 -29.19 -18.25 -24.89
N ASP A 263 -28.14 -17.44 -25.17
CA ASP A 263 -26.98 -17.83 -25.98
C ASP A 263 -25.94 -18.57 -25.14
N SER A 264 -26.21 -19.86 -24.95
CA SER A 264 -25.30 -20.76 -24.20
C SER A 264 -23.91 -20.89 -24.87
N LYS A 265 -23.78 -20.66 -26.18
CA LYS A 265 -22.51 -20.76 -26.87
C LYS A 265 -21.60 -19.60 -26.48
N SER A 266 -22.08 -18.36 -26.60
CA SER A 266 -21.33 -17.16 -26.21
C SER A 266 -20.97 -17.19 -24.73
N LEU A 267 -21.89 -17.64 -23.86
CA LEU A 267 -21.61 -17.77 -22.43
C LEU A 267 -20.45 -18.74 -22.14
N LYS A 268 -20.42 -19.90 -22.83
CA LYS A 268 -19.35 -20.88 -22.69
C LYS A 268 -18.00 -20.35 -23.23
N GLU A 269 -18.01 -19.53 -24.26
CA GLU A 269 -16.81 -18.88 -24.80
C GLU A 269 -16.20 -17.92 -23.77
N GLU A 270 -17.02 -17.12 -23.06
CA GLU A 270 -16.55 -16.25 -21.98
C GLU A 270 -15.94 -17.05 -20.81
N PHE A 271 -16.54 -18.15 -20.41
CA PHE A 271 -15.99 -19.00 -19.35
C PHE A 271 -14.64 -19.61 -19.74
N LYS A 272 -14.48 -20.04 -20.99
CA LYS A 272 -13.20 -20.55 -21.50
C LYS A 272 -12.14 -19.47 -21.54
N ARG A 273 -12.48 -18.26 -22.00
CA ARG A 273 -11.58 -17.10 -22.05
C ARG A 273 -11.06 -16.76 -20.64
N SER A 274 -11.96 -16.68 -19.67
CA SER A 274 -11.62 -16.45 -18.26
C SER A 274 -10.68 -17.53 -17.71
N THR A 275 -10.99 -18.80 -17.97
CA THR A 275 -10.18 -19.95 -17.50
C THR A 275 -8.75 -19.91 -18.07
N VAL A 276 -8.60 -19.62 -19.36
CA VAL A 276 -7.29 -19.50 -20.00
C VAL A 276 -6.51 -18.37 -19.34
N ARG A 277 -7.13 -17.19 -19.24
CA ARG A 277 -6.45 -16.02 -18.67
C ARG A 277 -6.07 -16.22 -17.21
N ARG A 278 -6.92 -16.89 -16.41
CA ARG A 278 -6.62 -17.16 -14.98
C ARG A 278 -5.36 -18.05 -14.82
N LYS A 279 -5.16 -19.01 -15.73
CA LYS A 279 -3.96 -19.87 -15.75
C LYS A 279 -2.68 -19.11 -16.11
N GLU A 280 -2.77 -18.05 -16.91
CA GLU A 280 -1.60 -17.23 -17.28
C GLU A 280 -1.12 -16.32 -16.15
N ILE A 281 -2.01 -15.96 -15.23
CA ILE A 281 -1.75 -15.00 -14.15
C ILE A 281 -1.66 -15.65 -12.75
N SER A 282 -1.65 -16.98 -12.69
CA SER A 282 -1.52 -17.77 -11.44
C SER A 282 -0.06 -18.02 -11.05
#